data_721d6ad37046e944029de31ba8b807ff
#
_entry.id   721d6ad37046e944029de31ba8b807ff
#
_cell.length_a   1.000
_cell.length_b   1.000
_cell.length_c   1.000
_cell.angle_alpha   90.00
_cell.angle_beta   90.00
_cell.angle_gamma   90.00
#
_symmetry.space_group_name_H-M   'P 1'
#
loop_
_entity.id
_entity.type
_entity.pdbx_description
1 polymer ?
#
loop_
_entity_poly.entity_id
_entity_poly.type
_entity_poly.pdbx_seq_one_letter_code
_entity_poly.pdbx_strand_id
1 'polypeptide(L)'
;PGFFGGEGGITANRVVGADSPSMSDAKAPGEPGKYVMRISRLTVEKLGVKLYDTVSAAIAELVANAYDADAEHVRITTRLGGQLAESDTIEVVDDGHGMTPAEALGSFLVVGRDRRRSLNGRLSREKCRPVMGRKGIGKLAPFGICQRIEVISAGGAKTEKGYEVTHFTMDFD
;
A
#
# COMPACT_ATOMS: atom_id res chain seq x y z
N PRO A 1 15.23 -17.11 11.09
CA PRO A 1 13.91 -17.51 10.65
C PRO A 1 13.04 -17.70 11.89
N GLY A 2 12.44 -16.60 12.35
CA GLY A 2 11.54 -16.58 13.48
C GLY A 2 10.21 -16.05 12.98
N PHE A 3 9.23 -16.90 12.85
CA PHE A 3 7.85 -16.58 12.56
C PHE A 3 7.29 -15.68 13.67
N PHE A 4 6.78 -14.51 13.28
CA PHE A 4 5.94 -13.73 14.18
C PHE A 4 4.58 -14.42 14.29
N GLY A 5 4.34 -15.11 15.38
CA GLY A 5 3.03 -15.62 15.78
C GLY A 5 2.25 -14.50 16.48
N GLY A 6 1.74 -13.55 15.72
CA GLY A 6 0.81 -12.53 16.20
C GLY A 6 -0.56 -12.76 15.58
N GLU A 7 -1.63 -12.53 16.32
CA GLU A 7 -3.02 -12.71 15.89
C GLU A 7 -3.53 -11.58 14.98
N GLY A 8 -2.63 -10.90 14.26
CA GLY A 8 -2.94 -9.80 13.34
C GLY A 8 -2.76 -10.17 11.87
N GLY A 9 -3.49 -9.52 10.98
CA GLY A 9 -3.24 -9.55 9.55
C GLY A 9 -1.86 -8.94 9.24
N ILE A 10 -1.20 -9.39 8.17
CA ILE A 10 0.09 -8.85 7.74
C ILE A 10 -0.16 -8.04 6.46
N THR A 11 0.26 -6.79 6.43
CA THR A 11 0.32 -5.98 5.22
C THR A 11 1.78 -5.73 4.86
N ALA A 12 2.18 -6.16 3.66
CA ALA A 12 3.48 -5.86 3.11
C ALA A 12 3.31 -4.95 1.88
N ASN A 13 3.94 -3.79 1.90
CA ASN A 13 4.01 -2.89 0.77
C ASN A 13 5.45 -2.91 0.25
N ARG A 14 5.66 -3.49 -0.93
CA ARG A 14 6.97 -3.52 -1.58
C ARG A 14 7.03 -2.48 -2.68
N VAL A 15 7.95 -1.56 -2.58
CA VAL A 15 8.25 -0.54 -3.59
C VAL A 15 9.44 -1.02 -4.41
N VAL A 16 9.23 -1.27 -5.68
CA VAL A 16 10.25 -1.82 -6.59
C VAL A 16 10.69 -0.75 -7.57
N GLY A 17 12.01 -0.58 -7.74
CA GLY A 17 12.60 0.26 -8.77
C GLY A 17 12.28 -0.24 -10.20
N ALA A 18 12.47 0.63 -11.18
CA ALA A 18 12.07 0.38 -12.55
C ALA A 18 12.90 -0.72 -13.22
N ASP A 19 12.31 -1.90 -13.40
CA ASP A 19 12.68 -2.79 -14.48
C ASP A 19 11.58 -2.69 -15.56
N SER A 20 11.93 -2.23 -16.74
CA SER A 20 10.99 -2.05 -17.85
C SER A 20 10.63 -3.41 -18.43
N PRO A 21 9.42 -3.94 -18.25
CA PRO A 21 8.97 -5.08 -19.03
C PRO A 21 8.58 -4.60 -20.43
N SER A 22 9.06 -5.30 -21.45
CA SER A 22 8.67 -5.12 -22.85
C SER A 22 7.15 -5.24 -23.02
N MET A 23 6.57 -4.48 -23.95
CA MET A 23 5.13 -4.38 -24.26
C MET A 23 4.43 -5.69 -24.71
N SER A 24 5.00 -6.88 -24.44
CA SER A 24 4.46 -8.17 -24.92
C SER A 24 3.62 -8.97 -23.91
N ASP A 25 3.50 -8.52 -22.64
CA ASP A 25 2.83 -9.31 -21.59
C ASP A 25 1.46 -8.77 -21.16
N ALA A 26 0.69 -8.24 -22.11
CA ALA A 26 -0.74 -8.02 -21.89
C ALA A 26 -1.47 -9.37 -21.88
N LYS A 27 -1.45 -10.09 -20.74
CA LYS A 27 -2.20 -11.32 -20.54
C LYS A 27 -3.68 -11.02 -20.39
N ALA A 28 -4.51 -11.82 -21.05
CA ALA A 28 -5.96 -11.69 -21.14
C ALA A 28 -6.66 -11.59 -19.76
N PRO A 29 -7.83 -10.92 -19.66
CA PRO A 29 -8.60 -10.84 -18.43
C PRO A 29 -9.16 -12.22 -18.08
N GLY A 30 -8.74 -12.80 -16.95
CA GLY A 30 -9.31 -14.08 -16.51
C GLY A 30 -8.61 -14.85 -15.41
N GLU A 31 -7.45 -14.42 -14.88
CA GLU A 31 -6.88 -15.11 -13.72
C GLU A 31 -7.39 -14.51 -12.41
N PRO A 32 -7.97 -15.32 -11.51
CA PRO A 32 -8.41 -14.85 -10.20
C PRO A 32 -7.19 -14.43 -9.38
N GLY A 33 -7.14 -13.16 -8.94
CA GLY A 33 -6.22 -12.71 -7.91
C GLY A 33 -5.17 -11.66 -8.28
N LYS A 34 -5.03 -11.24 -9.55
CA LYS A 34 -4.08 -10.18 -9.91
C LYS A 34 -4.81 -8.94 -10.42
N TYR A 35 -4.88 -7.92 -9.60
CA TYR A 35 -5.43 -6.60 -9.98
C TYR A 35 -4.29 -5.65 -10.29
N VAL A 36 -4.37 -4.96 -11.44
CA VAL A 36 -3.41 -3.93 -11.84
C VAL A 36 -4.15 -2.60 -11.95
N MET A 37 -3.79 -1.64 -11.10
CA MET A 37 -4.26 -0.26 -11.23
C MET A 37 -3.21 0.52 -12.03
N ARG A 38 -3.63 1.13 -13.14
CA ARG A 38 -2.80 2.05 -13.91
C ARG A 38 -3.23 3.47 -13.61
N ILE A 39 -2.27 4.34 -13.30
CA ILE A 39 -2.51 5.73 -12.97
C ILE A 39 -1.72 6.58 -13.95
N SER A 40 -2.42 7.43 -14.71
CA SER A 40 -1.78 8.36 -15.64
C SER A 40 -0.89 9.35 -14.88
N ARG A 41 0.32 9.60 -15.39
CA ARG A 41 1.28 10.59 -14.87
C ARG A 41 0.63 11.96 -14.67
N LEU A 42 -0.20 12.37 -15.62
CA LEU A 42 -0.94 13.63 -15.55
C LEU A 42 -1.90 13.69 -14.35
N THR A 43 -2.51 12.55 -13.99
CA THR A 43 -3.39 12.47 -12.82
C THR A 43 -2.59 12.63 -11.53
N VAL A 44 -1.42 12.00 -11.46
CA VAL A 44 -0.50 12.11 -10.32
C VAL A 44 0.01 13.53 -10.18
N GLU A 45 0.41 14.19 -11.26
CA GLU A 45 0.82 15.60 -11.27
C GLU A 45 -0.30 16.53 -10.82
N LYS A 46 -1.53 16.32 -11.31
CA LYS A 46 -2.72 17.12 -10.94
C LYS A 46 -3.13 16.92 -9.48
N LEU A 47 -2.96 15.75 -8.93
CA LEU A 47 -3.24 15.45 -7.52
C LEU A 47 -2.18 16.00 -6.56
N GLY A 48 -1.13 16.63 -7.09
CA GLY A 48 -0.09 17.26 -6.28
C GLY A 48 0.88 16.28 -5.64
N VAL A 49 1.15 15.14 -6.28
CA VAL A 49 2.14 14.14 -5.82
C VAL A 49 3.56 14.73 -5.76
N LYS A 50 3.81 15.89 -6.36
CA LYS A 50 4.98 16.73 -6.04
C LYS A 50 5.15 17.05 -4.53
N LEU A 51 4.13 16.78 -3.71
CA LEU A 51 4.22 16.88 -2.25
C LEU A 51 5.05 15.74 -1.64
N TYR A 52 5.32 14.66 -2.39
CA TYR A 52 5.99 13.45 -1.91
C TYR A 52 7.20 13.12 -2.78
N ASP A 53 8.03 14.12 -3.04
CA ASP A 53 9.26 13.99 -3.84
C ASP A 53 10.45 13.43 -3.04
N THR A 54 10.24 13.13 -1.78
CA THR A 54 11.27 12.57 -0.91
C THR A 54 10.90 11.17 -0.41
N VAL A 55 11.91 10.31 -0.30
CA VAL A 55 11.76 8.95 0.24
C VAL A 55 11.14 8.97 1.63
N SER A 56 11.55 9.91 2.48
CA SER A 56 11.02 10.05 3.83
C SER A 56 9.53 10.40 3.86
N ALA A 57 9.06 11.26 2.96
CA ALA A 57 7.65 11.62 2.87
C ALA A 57 6.80 10.43 2.41
N ALA A 58 7.27 9.68 1.40
CA ALA A 58 6.60 8.47 0.94
C ALA A 58 6.52 7.40 2.04
N ILE A 59 7.61 7.17 2.76
CA ILE A 59 7.64 6.23 3.90
C ILE A 59 6.70 6.70 5.00
N ALA A 60 6.66 7.99 5.32
CA ALA A 60 5.76 8.54 6.35
C ALA A 60 4.28 8.26 6.05
N GLU A 61 3.86 8.35 4.77
CA GLU A 61 2.51 7.98 4.36
C GLU A 61 2.23 6.47 4.52
N LEU A 62 3.20 5.60 4.22
CA LEU A 62 3.05 4.16 4.44
C LEU A 62 2.94 3.83 5.93
N VAL A 63 3.74 4.47 6.78
CA VAL A 63 3.66 4.34 8.24
C VAL A 63 2.31 4.88 8.76
N ALA A 64 1.82 5.99 8.22
CA ALA A 64 0.51 6.52 8.58
C ALA A 64 -0.63 5.55 8.20
N ASN A 65 -0.51 4.88 7.05
CA ASN A 65 -1.47 3.83 6.64
C ASN A 65 -1.43 2.63 7.60
N ALA A 66 -0.25 2.18 8.01
CA ALA A 66 -0.08 1.12 9.00
C ALA A 66 -0.70 1.51 10.36
N TYR A 67 -0.48 2.75 10.81
CA TYR A 67 -1.11 3.28 12.03
C TYR A 67 -2.64 3.27 11.92
N ASP A 68 -3.20 3.69 10.79
CA ASP A 68 -4.64 3.69 10.52
C ASP A 68 -5.22 2.26 10.41
N ALA A 69 -4.36 1.26 10.13
CA ALA A 69 -4.67 -0.17 10.14
C ALA A 69 -4.45 -0.83 11.51
N ASP A 70 -4.28 -0.04 12.59
CA ASP A 70 -4.07 -0.51 13.96
C ASP A 70 -2.75 -1.26 14.23
N ALA A 71 -1.76 -1.14 13.34
CA ALA A 71 -0.45 -1.75 13.51
C ALA A 71 0.23 -1.29 14.82
N GLU A 72 0.96 -2.19 15.45
CA GLU A 72 1.84 -1.91 16.58
C GLU A 72 3.29 -1.80 16.14
N HIS A 73 3.64 -2.56 15.11
CA HIS A 73 5.00 -2.61 14.59
C HIS A 73 4.98 -2.33 13.08
N VAL A 74 5.93 -1.51 12.65
CA VAL A 74 6.21 -1.28 11.24
C VAL A 74 7.69 -1.53 11.02
N ARG A 75 8.01 -2.44 10.09
CA ARG A 75 9.38 -2.72 9.66
C ARG A 75 9.62 -2.07 8.32
N ILE A 76 10.69 -1.31 8.21
CA ILE A 76 11.13 -0.68 6.97
C ILE A 76 12.48 -1.28 6.60
N THR A 77 12.56 -1.88 5.41
CA THR A 77 13.78 -2.43 4.83
C THR A 77 14.14 -1.61 3.60
N THR A 78 15.31 -1.02 3.60
CA THR A 78 15.83 -0.24 2.48
C THR A 78 17.35 -0.29 2.49
N ARG A 79 17.97 0.08 1.36
CA ARG A 79 19.41 0.28 1.31
C ARG A 79 19.82 1.44 2.24
N LEU A 80 20.84 1.21 3.04
CA LEU A 80 21.43 2.23 3.91
C LEU A 80 22.53 2.98 3.17
N GLY A 81 22.42 4.31 3.19
CA GLY A 81 23.45 5.24 2.65
C GLY A 81 23.43 5.42 1.13
N GLY A 82 23.80 6.61 0.69
CA GLY A 82 23.83 6.99 -0.73
C GLY A 82 22.46 7.29 -1.34
N GLN A 83 22.45 7.50 -2.65
CA GLN A 83 21.22 7.64 -3.43
C GLN A 83 20.66 6.25 -3.74
N LEU A 84 19.34 6.13 -3.71
CA LEU A 84 18.65 4.93 -4.16
C LEU A 84 18.85 4.78 -5.67
N ALA A 85 19.27 3.58 -6.10
CA ALA A 85 19.34 3.23 -7.50
C ALA A 85 17.95 2.78 -7.99
N GLU A 86 17.71 2.78 -9.30
CA GLU A 86 16.46 2.31 -9.90
C GLU A 86 16.13 0.85 -9.55
N SER A 87 17.16 0.03 -9.31
CA SER A 87 17.02 -1.37 -8.89
C SER A 87 16.78 -1.56 -7.40
N ASP A 88 16.89 -0.51 -6.60
CA ASP A 88 16.71 -0.63 -5.15
C ASP A 88 15.23 -0.78 -4.81
N THR A 89 14.96 -1.56 -3.77
CA THR A 89 13.62 -1.80 -3.26
C THR A 89 13.48 -1.24 -1.86
N ILE A 90 12.35 -0.59 -1.59
CA ILE A 90 11.93 -0.22 -0.25
C ILE A 90 10.77 -1.16 0.11
N GLU A 91 10.91 -1.86 1.22
CA GLU A 91 9.87 -2.73 1.76
C GLU A 91 9.36 -2.15 3.08
N VAL A 92 8.04 -2.04 3.21
CA VAL A 92 7.36 -1.64 4.45
C VAL A 92 6.38 -2.73 4.83
N VAL A 93 6.59 -3.33 5.98
CA VAL A 93 5.76 -4.42 6.52
C VAL A 93 5.17 -3.99 7.84
N ASP A 94 3.87 -4.15 8.00
CA ASP A 94 3.15 -3.85 9.24
C ASP A 94 2.36 -5.08 9.74
N ASP A 95 2.02 -5.06 11.03
CA ASP A 95 1.20 -6.06 11.70
C ASP A 95 -0.25 -5.59 11.94
N GLY A 96 -0.73 -4.66 11.13
CA GLY A 96 -2.10 -4.15 11.19
C GLY A 96 -3.16 -5.19 10.77
N HIS A 97 -4.44 -4.79 10.81
CA HIS A 97 -5.56 -5.69 10.50
C HIS A 97 -5.65 -6.12 9.02
N GLY A 98 -4.80 -5.60 8.15
CA GLY A 98 -4.81 -5.89 6.73
C GLY A 98 -6.10 -5.46 6.01
N MET A 99 -6.28 -5.95 4.79
CA MET A 99 -7.49 -5.71 3.99
C MET A 99 -7.89 -6.96 3.19
N THR A 100 -9.19 -7.15 3.06
CA THR A 100 -9.77 -8.14 2.15
C THR A 100 -9.74 -7.64 0.70
N PRO A 101 -9.89 -8.52 -0.32
CA PRO A 101 -10.04 -8.09 -1.70
C PRO A 101 -11.16 -7.07 -1.93
N ALA A 102 -12.29 -7.23 -1.24
CA ALA A 102 -13.41 -6.30 -1.32
C ALA A 102 -13.04 -4.91 -0.76
N GLU A 103 -12.31 -4.85 0.35
CA GLU A 103 -11.82 -3.60 0.93
C GLU A 103 -10.74 -2.95 0.06
N ALA A 104 -9.87 -3.75 -0.56
CA ALA A 104 -8.89 -3.26 -1.53
C ALA A 104 -9.57 -2.56 -2.71
N LEU A 105 -10.55 -3.21 -3.33
CA LEU A 105 -11.31 -2.65 -4.46
C LEU A 105 -12.20 -1.47 -4.06
N GLY A 106 -12.97 -1.61 -2.98
CA GLY A 106 -13.98 -0.63 -2.58
C GLY A 106 -13.43 0.56 -1.79
N SER A 107 -12.20 0.48 -1.31
CA SER A 107 -11.64 1.50 -0.43
C SER A 107 -10.20 1.88 -0.78
N PHE A 108 -9.28 0.92 -0.78
CA PHE A 108 -7.86 1.23 -0.99
C PHE A 108 -7.61 1.73 -2.41
N LEU A 109 -8.12 1.08 -3.44
CA LEU A 109 -7.94 1.46 -4.85
C LEU A 109 -8.80 2.67 -5.28
N VAL A 110 -9.71 3.14 -4.45
CA VAL A 110 -10.50 4.35 -4.74
C VAL A 110 -9.74 5.60 -4.33
N VAL A 111 -9.30 6.40 -5.32
CA VAL A 111 -8.55 7.63 -5.10
C VAL A 111 -9.49 8.78 -4.70
N GLY A 112 -9.04 9.61 -3.73
CA GLY A 112 -9.79 10.80 -3.31
C GLY A 112 -10.96 10.53 -2.37
N ARG A 113 -11.09 9.33 -1.83
CA ARG A 113 -12.11 9.01 -0.83
C ARG A 113 -11.76 9.67 0.50
N ASP A 114 -12.58 10.63 0.92
CA ASP A 114 -12.46 11.24 2.25
C ASP A 114 -13.11 10.31 3.30
N ARG A 115 -12.28 9.51 3.95
CA ARG A 115 -12.71 8.57 4.99
C ARG A 115 -13.37 9.26 6.19
N ARG A 116 -13.01 10.50 6.49
CA ARG A 116 -13.52 11.25 7.65
C ARG A 116 -14.94 11.78 7.51
N ARG A 117 -15.51 11.73 6.31
CA ARG A 117 -16.92 12.13 6.09
C ARG A 117 -17.91 11.19 6.79
N SER A 118 -17.53 9.94 7.07
CA SER A 118 -18.32 9.04 7.90
C SER A 118 -17.88 9.10 9.36
N LEU A 119 -18.81 9.00 10.30
CA LEU A 119 -18.50 8.95 11.74
C LEU A 119 -17.53 7.81 12.06
N ASN A 120 -17.76 6.63 11.44
CA ASN A 120 -16.91 5.45 11.64
C ASN A 120 -15.55 5.55 10.92
N GLY A 121 -15.34 6.52 10.03
CA GLY A 121 -14.08 6.71 9.31
C GLY A 121 -13.08 7.62 10.02
N ARG A 122 -13.43 8.17 11.18
CA ARG A 122 -12.55 9.05 11.96
C ARG A 122 -11.64 8.30 12.92
N LEU A 123 -11.99 7.06 13.24
CA LEU A 123 -11.24 6.21 14.14
C LEU A 123 -10.78 4.95 13.41
N SER A 124 -9.69 4.36 13.85
CA SER A 124 -9.23 3.05 13.42
C SER A 124 -10.18 1.95 13.90
N ARG A 125 -10.12 0.77 13.27
CA ARG A 125 -11.14 -0.28 13.42
C ARG A 125 -11.15 -0.90 14.81
N GLU A 126 -9.97 -1.22 15.35
CA GLU A 126 -9.84 -2.03 16.56
C GLU A 126 -9.43 -1.18 17.77
N LYS A 127 -8.42 -0.34 17.60
CA LYS A 127 -7.85 0.45 18.69
C LYS A 127 -8.49 1.83 18.87
N CYS A 128 -9.45 2.17 18.01
CA CYS A 128 -10.15 3.47 18.06
C CYS A 128 -9.18 4.67 18.08
N ARG A 129 -8.07 4.57 17.36
CA ARG A 129 -7.11 5.67 17.21
C ARG A 129 -7.66 6.72 16.24
N PRO A 130 -7.45 8.02 16.46
CA PRO A 130 -7.75 9.02 15.45
C PRO A 130 -6.95 8.76 14.17
N VAL A 131 -7.62 8.58 13.02
CA VAL A 131 -6.94 8.29 11.76
C VAL A 131 -6.12 9.48 11.27
N MET A 132 -4.93 9.20 10.75
CA MET A 132 -4.00 10.18 10.19
C MET A 132 -4.37 10.54 8.75
N GLY A 133 -4.85 9.58 7.94
CA GLY A 133 -5.22 9.78 6.54
C GLY A 133 -6.38 10.76 6.38
N ARG A 134 -6.17 11.83 5.57
CA ARG A 134 -7.16 12.90 5.38
C ARG A 134 -7.79 12.91 4.00
N LYS A 135 -6.99 12.80 2.96
CA LYS A 135 -7.41 13.07 1.57
C LYS A 135 -7.64 11.81 0.74
N GLY A 136 -7.30 10.62 1.24
CA GLY A 136 -7.39 9.37 0.50
C GLY A 136 -6.45 9.28 -0.72
N ILE A 137 -5.37 10.06 -0.72
CA ILE A 137 -4.35 10.10 -1.78
C ILE A 137 -2.97 9.64 -1.30
N GLY A 138 -2.76 9.44 0.01
CA GLY A 138 -1.47 9.06 0.59
C GLY A 138 -0.92 7.74 0.04
N LYS A 139 -1.79 6.81 -0.37
CA LYS A 139 -1.43 5.58 -1.09
C LYS A 139 -0.69 5.81 -2.41
N LEU A 140 -0.79 7.00 -2.99
CA LEU A 140 -0.07 7.39 -4.20
C LEU A 140 1.30 8.02 -3.90
N ALA A 141 1.60 8.31 -2.65
CA ALA A 141 2.86 8.93 -2.24
C ALA A 141 4.10 8.16 -2.72
N PRO A 142 4.13 6.81 -2.69
CA PRO A 142 5.27 6.06 -3.19
C PRO A 142 5.58 6.32 -4.67
N PHE A 143 4.60 6.69 -5.50
CA PHE A 143 4.84 7.05 -6.90
C PHE A 143 5.67 8.33 -7.10
N GLY A 144 5.87 9.12 -6.05
CA GLY A 144 6.84 10.22 -6.08
C GLY A 144 8.30 9.73 -6.15
N ILE A 145 8.57 8.47 -5.83
CA ILE A 145 9.92 7.89 -5.73
C ILE A 145 10.08 6.56 -6.46
N CYS A 146 9.01 5.94 -6.96
CA CYS A 146 9.06 4.66 -7.67
C CYS A 146 8.00 4.61 -8.77
N GLN A 147 8.19 3.68 -9.73
CA GLN A 147 7.26 3.46 -10.83
C GLN A 147 6.27 2.32 -10.53
N ARG A 148 6.63 1.42 -9.62
CA ARG A 148 5.82 0.24 -9.28
C ARG A 148 5.69 0.07 -7.78
N ILE A 149 4.47 -0.23 -7.36
CA ILE A 149 4.15 -0.58 -5.98
C ILE A 149 3.49 -1.95 -5.99
N GLU A 150 4.06 -2.90 -5.25
CA GLU A 150 3.44 -4.18 -4.98
C GLU A 150 2.81 -4.15 -3.58
N VAL A 151 1.56 -4.57 -3.48
CA VAL A 151 0.81 -4.62 -2.22
C VAL A 151 0.37 -6.06 -1.96
N ILE A 152 0.79 -6.59 -0.81
CA ILE A 152 0.35 -7.89 -0.29
C ILE A 152 -0.27 -7.63 1.07
N SER A 153 -1.51 -8.04 1.26
CA SER A 153 -2.24 -7.81 2.49
C SER A 153 -3.04 -9.04 2.90
N ALA A 154 -2.99 -9.39 4.16
CA ALA A 154 -3.79 -10.46 4.75
C ALA A 154 -4.81 -9.84 5.71
N GLY A 155 -6.11 -10.02 5.47
CA GLY A 155 -7.15 -9.36 6.23
C GLY A 155 -8.46 -10.15 6.29
N GLY A 156 -9.45 -9.57 6.96
CA GLY A 156 -10.75 -10.19 7.15
C GLY A 156 -10.80 -11.14 8.37
N ALA A 157 -11.79 -12.02 8.38
CA ALA A 157 -11.93 -13.00 9.45
C ALA A 157 -10.91 -14.14 9.29
N LYS A 158 -10.27 -14.52 10.39
CA LYS A 158 -9.36 -15.67 10.42
C LYS A 158 -10.18 -16.96 10.24
N THR A 159 -9.81 -17.74 9.26
CA THR A 159 -10.37 -19.07 8.99
C THR A 159 -9.40 -20.16 9.42
N GLU A 160 -9.80 -21.45 9.33
CA GLU A 160 -8.89 -22.58 9.55
C GLU A 160 -7.69 -22.58 8.60
N LYS A 161 -7.82 -21.96 7.43
CA LYS A 161 -6.76 -21.80 6.41
C LYS A 161 -5.95 -20.52 6.56
N GLY A 162 -6.22 -19.70 7.58
CA GLY A 162 -5.62 -18.39 7.79
C GLY A 162 -6.50 -17.23 7.31
N TYR A 163 -5.87 -16.09 7.05
CA TYR A 163 -6.53 -14.91 6.53
C TYR A 163 -6.66 -14.95 5.01
N GLU A 164 -7.63 -14.20 4.48
CA GLU A 164 -7.73 -13.97 3.05
C GLU A 164 -6.58 -13.05 2.60
N VAL A 165 -5.88 -13.44 1.54
CA VAL A 165 -4.73 -12.68 1.02
C VAL A 165 -5.14 -11.89 -0.21
N THR A 166 -4.89 -10.60 -0.17
CA THR A 166 -5.03 -9.68 -1.30
C THR A 166 -3.64 -9.36 -1.83
N HIS A 167 -3.43 -9.55 -3.13
CA HIS A 167 -2.18 -9.24 -3.80
C HIS A 167 -2.44 -8.51 -5.12
N PHE A 168 -1.87 -7.32 -5.28
CA PHE A 168 -1.99 -6.53 -6.50
C PHE A 168 -0.79 -5.63 -6.70
N THR A 169 -0.64 -5.15 -7.94
CA THR A 169 0.40 -4.21 -8.34
C THR A 169 -0.25 -2.91 -8.82
N MET A 170 0.36 -1.80 -8.50
CA MET A 170 0.04 -0.48 -9.04
C MET A 170 1.24 0.01 -9.83
N ASP A 171 1.05 0.28 -11.13
CA ASP A 171 2.07 0.82 -12.02
C ASP A 171 1.79 2.29 -12.32
N PHE A 172 2.86 3.06 -12.47
CA PHE A 172 2.86 4.47 -12.85
C PHE A 172 3.45 4.58 -14.26
N ASP A 173 2.60 4.89 -15.23
CA ASP A 173 2.96 5.08 -16.65
C ASP A 173 3.31 6.54 -16.96
#